data_90dfeba63c234c35f85ddb0c610d6140
#
_entry.id   90dfeba63c234c35f85ddb0c610d6140
#
_cell.length_a   1.000
_cell.length_b   1.000
_cell.length_c   1.000
_cell.angle_alpha   90.00
_cell.angle_beta   90.00
_cell.angle_gamma   90.00
#
_symmetry.space_group_name_H-M   'P 1'
#
loop_
_entity.id
_entity.type
_entity.pdbx_description
1 polymer ?
#
loop_
_entity_poly.entity_id
_entity_poly.type
_entity_poly.pdbx_seq_one_letter_code
_entity_poly.pdbx_strand_id
1 'polypeptide(L)'
;MGWREPRWQVLEGVSSKGGFPPKKSFPLISATEFAMNAEIISVGTELLLGHTINTDAAFVARELSAIGVNLLFACTVGDNPGRLRDALEEALGRSDVVITTGGLGPTDDDLTKETIASVAGAPLKIHEDSLRRLESYFKGRPAMGENQRKQAMLPEGATVFPNDIGTAPGCGVRTASGKVIVMLPGPPSELVPMLQHYVVPFLKEGSHAVIH
;
A
#
# COMPACT_ATOMS: atom_id res chain seq x y z
N MET A 1 -12.66 32.76 -33.98
CA MET A 1 -12.87 31.30 -34.07
C MET A 1 -13.46 30.83 -32.73
N GLY A 2 -14.78 30.60 -32.71
CA GLY A 2 -15.50 30.28 -31.47
C GLY A 2 -15.46 28.78 -31.21
N TRP A 3 -15.04 28.43 -30.03
CA TRP A 3 -15.14 27.05 -29.51
C TRP A 3 -16.60 26.76 -29.23
N ARG A 4 -17.19 25.75 -29.89
CA ARG A 4 -18.54 25.24 -29.58
C ARG A 4 -18.39 24.20 -28.48
N GLU A 5 -19.11 24.37 -27.38
CA GLU A 5 -19.23 23.39 -26.33
C GLU A 5 -19.90 22.10 -26.87
N PRO A 6 -19.41 20.90 -26.49
CA PRO A 6 -20.07 19.65 -26.85
C PRO A 6 -21.41 19.54 -26.11
N ARG A 7 -22.52 19.46 -26.85
CA ARG A 7 -23.84 19.13 -26.28
C ARG A 7 -23.85 17.65 -25.90
N TRP A 8 -23.86 17.36 -24.62
CA TRP A 8 -24.20 16.04 -24.12
C TRP A 8 -25.69 15.78 -24.39
N GLN A 9 -26.03 14.91 -25.35
CA GLN A 9 -27.40 14.41 -25.50
C GLN A 9 -27.68 13.47 -24.33
N VAL A 10 -28.60 13.88 -23.46
CA VAL A 10 -29.20 13.00 -22.48
C VAL A 10 -29.97 11.94 -23.23
N LEU A 11 -29.53 10.70 -23.14
CA LEU A 11 -30.30 9.55 -23.64
C LEU A 11 -31.50 9.35 -22.73
N GLU A 12 -32.62 9.99 -23.05
CA GLU A 12 -33.93 9.66 -22.49
C GLU A 12 -34.35 8.29 -23.03
N GLY A 13 -34.36 7.28 -22.19
CA GLY A 13 -34.87 5.96 -22.58
C GLY A 13 -34.34 4.76 -21.82
N VAL A 14 -33.84 4.89 -20.60
CA VAL A 14 -33.55 3.72 -19.74
C VAL A 14 -34.70 3.53 -18.77
N SER A 15 -35.56 2.54 -19.07
CA SER A 15 -36.64 2.10 -18.22
C SER A 15 -36.16 1.74 -16.82
N SER A 16 -36.72 2.37 -15.80
CA SER A 16 -36.48 2.21 -14.36
C SER A 16 -37.04 0.90 -13.82
N LYS A 17 -36.53 -0.26 -14.24
CA LYS A 17 -36.83 -1.56 -13.62
C LYS A 17 -35.52 -2.26 -13.20
N GLY A 18 -34.84 -1.65 -12.28
CA GLY A 18 -33.69 -2.23 -11.58
C GLY A 18 -33.44 -1.38 -10.35
N GLY A 19 -34.17 -1.66 -9.26
CA GLY A 19 -33.98 -0.96 -8.00
C GLY A 19 -32.56 -1.18 -7.51
N PHE A 20 -31.81 -0.08 -7.33
CA PHE A 20 -30.57 -0.13 -6.56
C PHE A 20 -30.88 -0.74 -5.19
N PRO A 21 -30.05 -1.67 -4.69
CA PRO A 21 -30.23 -2.16 -3.33
C PRO A 21 -30.24 -0.93 -2.38
N PRO A 22 -31.03 -0.96 -1.30
CA PRO A 22 -31.10 0.14 -0.38
C PRO A 22 -29.70 0.49 0.09
N LYS A 23 -29.32 1.77 -0.02
CA LYS A 23 -28.07 2.28 0.52
C LYS A 23 -28.01 1.87 1.98
N LYS A 24 -27.14 0.93 2.34
CA LYS A 24 -26.81 0.72 3.74
C LYS A 24 -26.31 2.06 4.25
N SER A 25 -27.04 2.67 5.16
CA SER A 25 -26.62 3.86 5.85
C SER A 25 -25.42 3.49 6.69
N PHE A 26 -24.23 3.79 6.18
CA PHE A 26 -23.04 3.78 7.02
C PHE A 26 -23.25 4.91 8.04
N PRO A 27 -23.03 4.65 9.34
CA PRO A 27 -23.03 5.73 10.31
C PRO A 27 -22.03 6.79 9.85
N LEU A 28 -22.46 8.05 9.76
CA LEU A 28 -21.58 9.20 9.57
C LEU A 28 -20.69 9.27 10.82
N ILE A 29 -19.50 8.68 10.75
CA ILE A 29 -18.46 8.85 11.77
C ILE A 29 -18.07 10.32 11.68
N SER A 30 -18.23 11.05 12.78
CA SER A 30 -17.85 12.46 12.86
C SER A 30 -16.35 12.59 12.61
N ALA A 31 -15.94 13.62 11.86
CA ALA A 31 -14.53 13.87 11.50
C ALA A 31 -13.58 14.05 12.71
N THR A 32 -14.10 14.07 13.92
CA THR A 32 -13.36 14.19 15.19
C THR A 32 -12.98 12.84 15.81
N GLU A 33 -13.37 11.70 15.21
CA GLU A 33 -13.11 10.36 15.78
C GLU A 33 -11.94 9.61 15.15
N PHE A 34 -11.30 10.15 14.10
CA PHE A 34 -10.14 9.49 13.50
C PHE A 34 -8.87 9.86 14.27
N ALA A 35 -8.31 8.87 14.96
CA ALA A 35 -7.07 9.05 15.73
C ALA A 35 -5.81 9.11 14.84
N MET A 36 -5.91 8.75 13.54
CA MET A 36 -4.76 8.60 12.64
C MET A 36 -5.15 8.92 11.19
N ASN A 37 -4.30 9.70 10.51
CA ASN A 37 -4.44 10.02 9.08
C ASN A 37 -3.48 9.15 8.26
N ALA A 38 -3.97 8.62 7.15
CA ALA A 38 -3.20 7.78 6.24
C ALA A 38 -3.20 8.31 4.82
N GLU A 39 -2.20 7.91 4.05
CA GLU A 39 -2.08 8.10 2.60
C GLU A 39 -1.64 6.80 1.93
N ILE A 40 -2.15 6.55 0.71
CA ILE A 40 -1.77 5.38 -0.10
C ILE A 40 -0.95 5.84 -1.29
N ILE A 41 0.20 5.19 -1.52
CA ILE A 41 1.04 5.36 -2.70
C ILE A 41 1.13 4.02 -3.42
N SER A 42 0.45 3.91 -4.57
CA SER A 42 0.56 2.72 -5.41
C SER A 42 1.72 2.87 -6.38
N VAL A 43 2.63 1.89 -6.38
CA VAL A 43 3.84 1.87 -7.21
C VAL A 43 3.65 0.88 -8.35
N GLY A 44 3.74 1.36 -9.58
CA GLY A 44 3.65 0.54 -10.78
C GLY A 44 3.37 1.38 -12.02
N THR A 45 4.23 1.27 -13.01
CA THR A 45 4.09 1.98 -14.29
C THR A 45 2.86 1.50 -15.05
N GLU A 46 2.48 0.22 -14.94
CA GLU A 46 1.30 -0.37 -15.56
C GLU A 46 -0.01 0.25 -15.06
N LEU A 47 -0.03 0.73 -13.80
CA LEU A 47 -1.17 1.44 -13.22
C LEU A 47 -1.35 2.81 -13.89
N LEU A 48 -0.26 3.54 -14.12
CA LEU A 48 -0.28 4.84 -14.79
C LEU A 48 -0.66 4.73 -16.27
N LEU A 49 -0.26 3.63 -16.92
CA LEU A 49 -0.59 3.37 -18.34
C LEU A 49 -2.03 2.85 -18.51
N GLY A 50 -2.74 2.58 -17.42
CA GLY A 50 -4.10 2.04 -17.47
C GLY A 50 -4.17 0.57 -17.92
N HIS A 51 -3.06 -0.15 -17.92
CA HIS A 51 -3.03 -1.58 -18.22
C HIS A 51 -3.64 -2.42 -17.09
N THR A 52 -3.60 -1.89 -15.87
CA THR A 52 -4.15 -2.52 -14.68
C THR A 52 -4.99 -1.51 -13.91
N ILE A 53 -6.18 -1.93 -13.47
CA ILE A 53 -7.01 -1.11 -12.58
C ILE A 53 -6.49 -1.23 -11.16
N ASN A 54 -6.24 -0.09 -10.51
CA ASN A 54 -5.82 -0.07 -9.12
C ASN A 54 -6.98 -0.42 -8.17
N THR A 55 -7.19 -1.71 -7.93
CA THR A 55 -8.19 -2.21 -6.99
C THR A 55 -7.67 -2.21 -5.55
N ASP A 56 -6.35 -2.23 -5.37
CA ASP A 56 -5.70 -2.34 -4.07
C ASP A 56 -5.94 -1.10 -3.22
N ALA A 57 -5.81 0.08 -3.79
CA ALA A 57 -6.09 1.32 -3.08
C ALA A 57 -7.53 1.36 -2.54
N ALA A 58 -8.52 0.89 -3.31
CA ALA A 58 -9.90 0.83 -2.87
C ALA A 58 -10.11 -0.21 -1.76
N PHE A 59 -9.39 -1.32 -1.79
CA PHE A 59 -9.45 -2.35 -0.75
C PHE A 59 -8.80 -1.84 0.54
N VAL A 60 -7.59 -1.31 0.47
CA VAL A 60 -6.87 -0.72 1.61
C VAL A 60 -7.71 0.38 2.26
N ALA A 61 -8.31 1.27 1.47
CA ALA A 61 -9.16 2.35 1.96
C ALA A 61 -10.34 1.83 2.82
N ARG A 62 -10.99 0.75 2.39
CA ARG A 62 -12.10 0.14 3.14
C ARG A 62 -11.63 -0.46 4.46
N GLU A 63 -10.52 -1.19 4.46
CA GLU A 63 -9.98 -1.79 5.69
C GLU A 63 -9.52 -0.73 6.69
N LEU A 64 -8.89 0.35 6.22
CA LEU A 64 -8.47 1.48 7.06
C LEU A 64 -9.69 2.18 7.68
N SER A 65 -10.71 2.46 6.88
CA SER A 65 -11.96 3.08 7.35
C SER A 65 -12.65 2.21 8.42
N ALA A 66 -12.62 0.89 8.27
CA ALA A 66 -13.22 -0.04 9.23
C ALA A 66 -12.55 -0.02 10.62
N ILE A 67 -11.31 0.48 10.70
CA ILE A 67 -10.55 0.59 11.96
C ILE A 67 -10.38 2.04 12.44
N GLY A 68 -11.11 3.00 11.84
CA GLY A 68 -11.06 4.40 12.25
C GLY A 68 -9.80 5.14 11.81
N VAL A 69 -9.09 4.66 10.77
CA VAL A 69 -8.00 5.38 10.13
C VAL A 69 -8.53 6.18 8.95
N ASN A 70 -8.28 7.48 8.96
CA ASN A 70 -8.77 8.40 7.95
C ASN A 70 -7.83 8.42 6.74
N LEU A 71 -8.29 7.93 5.58
CA LEU A 71 -7.54 8.04 4.33
C LEU A 71 -7.77 9.41 3.69
N LEU A 72 -6.74 10.25 3.63
CA LEU A 72 -6.84 11.60 3.09
C LEU A 72 -6.46 11.67 1.60
N PHE A 73 -5.45 10.92 1.20
CA PHE A 73 -4.93 10.95 -0.17
C PHE A 73 -4.60 9.55 -0.67
N ALA A 74 -4.73 9.38 -1.97
CA ALA A 74 -4.25 8.20 -2.68
C ALA A 74 -3.63 8.66 -4.00
N CYS A 75 -2.41 8.25 -4.28
CA CYS A 75 -1.72 8.55 -5.54
C CYS A 75 -1.10 7.30 -6.16
N THR A 76 -0.70 7.42 -7.41
CA THR A 76 0.03 6.37 -8.13
C THR A 76 1.31 6.96 -8.68
N VAL A 77 2.43 6.27 -8.49
CA VAL A 77 3.73 6.61 -9.05
C VAL A 77 4.24 5.46 -9.92
N GLY A 78 4.94 5.78 -11.00
CA GLY A 78 5.63 4.75 -11.78
C GLY A 78 6.89 4.25 -11.07
N ASP A 79 7.50 3.19 -11.60
CA ASP A 79 8.72 2.56 -11.08
C ASP A 79 9.93 3.47 -11.24
N ASN A 80 9.98 4.50 -10.41
CA ASN A 80 11.04 5.51 -10.38
C ASN A 80 11.34 5.93 -8.94
N PRO A 81 12.54 5.66 -8.43
CA PRO A 81 12.90 5.92 -7.03
C PRO A 81 12.85 7.41 -6.65
N GLY A 82 13.16 8.33 -7.57
CA GLY A 82 13.07 9.77 -7.31
C GLY A 82 11.64 10.22 -7.09
N ARG A 83 10.72 9.85 -7.99
CA ARG A 83 9.29 10.17 -7.87
C ARG A 83 8.65 9.53 -6.64
N LEU A 84 9.04 8.29 -6.33
CA LEU A 84 8.56 7.62 -5.13
C LEU A 84 9.07 8.33 -3.87
N ARG A 85 10.33 8.76 -3.83
CA ARG A 85 10.88 9.54 -2.73
C ARG A 85 10.09 10.84 -2.53
N ASP A 86 9.90 11.63 -3.59
CA ASP A 86 9.17 12.90 -3.52
C ASP A 86 7.76 12.70 -2.97
N ALA A 87 7.04 11.67 -3.47
CA ALA A 87 5.71 11.33 -3.00
C ALA A 87 5.69 10.89 -1.53
N LEU A 88 6.69 10.11 -1.09
CA LEU A 88 6.82 9.67 0.31
C LEU A 88 7.09 10.86 1.24
N GLU A 89 7.99 11.76 0.88
CA GLU A 89 8.34 12.93 1.68
C GLU A 89 7.13 13.87 1.82
N GLU A 90 6.39 14.09 0.73
CA GLU A 90 5.15 14.88 0.74
C GLU A 90 4.09 14.22 1.64
N ALA A 91 3.84 12.92 1.46
CA ALA A 91 2.87 12.16 2.25
C ALA A 91 3.23 12.16 3.75
N LEU A 92 4.49 11.94 4.08
CA LEU A 92 5.00 12.01 5.45
C LEU A 92 4.91 13.41 6.05
N GLY A 93 4.85 14.46 5.22
CA GLY A 93 4.64 15.83 5.69
C GLY A 93 3.26 16.05 6.32
N ARG A 94 2.23 15.29 5.89
CA ARG A 94 0.83 15.54 6.22
C ARG A 94 0.06 14.34 6.80
N SER A 95 0.62 13.14 6.75
CA SER A 95 -0.04 11.91 7.23
C SER A 95 0.78 11.24 8.32
N ASP A 96 0.13 10.47 9.20
CA ASP A 96 0.76 9.70 10.27
C ASP A 96 1.25 8.33 9.75
N VAL A 97 0.52 7.81 8.75
CA VAL A 97 0.81 6.52 8.12
C VAL A 97 0.83 6.68 6.60
N VAL A 98 1.86 6.16 5.95
CA VAL A 98 1.93 6.04 4.49
C VAL A 98 1.95 4.56 4.14
N ILE A 99 1.00 4.10 3.32
CA ILE A 99 0.94 2.72 2.85
C ILE A 99 1.36 2.68 1.40
N THR A 100 2.41 1.93 1.08
CA THR A 100 2.82 1.68 -0.30
C THR A 100 2.37 0.30 -0.75
N THR A 101 1.95 0.18 -2.01
CA THR A 101 1.61 -1.10 -2.65
C THR A 101 2.41 -1.26 -3.93
N GLY A 102 3.05 -2.41 -4.12
CA GLY A 102 3.88 -2.70 -5.29
C GLY A 102 5.38 -2.42 -5.14
N GLY A 103 6.17 -2.81 -6.14
CA GLY A 103 7.61 -2.61 -6.20
C GLY A 103 8.43 -3.39 -5.16
N LEU A 104 7.93 -4.55 -4.67
CA LEU A 104 8.63 -5.43 -3.72
C LEU A 104 9.17 -6.71 -4.37
N GLY A 105 8.99 -6.86 -5.66
CA GLY A 105 9.44 -8.02 -6.42
C GLY A 105 10.95 -8.18 -6.50
N PRO A 106 11.42 -9.19 -7.26
CA PRO A 106 12.84 -9.47 -7.40
C PRO A 106 13.49 -8.79 -8.60
N THR A 107 12.78 -7.94 -9.34
CA THR A 107 13.33 -7.30 -10.55
C THR A 107 14.12 -6.04 -10.19
N ASP A 108 14.95 -5.58 -11.12
CA ASP A 108 15.80 -4.41 -10.88
C ASP A 108 14.98 -3.10 -10.80
N ASP A 109 13.75 -3.13 -11.29
CA ASP A 109 12.80 -2.01 -11.22
C ASP A 109 12.04 -1.97 -9.88
N ASP A 110 12.11 -3.05 -9.08
CA ASP A 110 11.50 -3.14 -7.74
C ASP A 110 12.37 -2.43 -6.69
N LEU A 111 12.29 -1.10 -6.64
CA LEU A 111 13.11 -0.24 -5.78
C LEU A 111 12.35 0.40 -4.62
N THR A 112 11.15 -0.08 -4.32
CA THR A 112 10.31 0.49 -3.25
C THR A 112 10.99 0.35 -1.88
N LYS A 113 11.57 -0.80 -1.56
CA LYS A 113 12.23 -1.03 -0.26
C LYS A 113 13.45 -0.14 -0.05
N GLU A 114 14.31 -0.04 -1.07
CA GLU A 114 15.51 0.78 -1.05
C GLU A 114 15.16 2.26 -0.84
N THR A 115 14.16 2.74 -1.56
CA THR A 115 13.68 4.12 -1.48
C THR A 115 13.12 4.40 -0.09
N ILE A 116 12.25 3.52 0.43
CA ILE A 116 11.65 3.68 1.76
C ILE A 116 12.70 3.57 2.87
N ALA A 117 13.62 2.62 2.79
CA ALA A 117 14.73 2.49 3.73
C ALA A 117 15.56 3.78 3.82
N SER A 118 15.82 4.40 2.66
CA SER A 118 16.52 5.68 2.58
C SER A 118 15.72 6.82 3.21
N VAL A 119 14.41 6.93 2.92
CA VAL A 119 13.53 7.98 3.48
C VAL A 119 13.33 7.80 4.98
N ALA A 120 13.18 6.56 5.44
CA ALA A 120 13.03 6.25 6.86
C ALA A 120 14.33 6.38 7.67
N GLY A 121 15.49 6.48 7.00
CA GLY A 121 16.80 6.46 7.65
C GLY A 121 17.15 5.10 8.28
N ALA A 122 16.56 4.01 7.80
CA ALA A 122 16.71 2.66 8.32
C ALA A 122 17.43 1.77 7.27
N PRO A 123 18.72 1.40 7.48
CA PRO A 123 19.48 0.62 6.51
C PRO A 123 18.83 -0.75 6.28
N LEU A 124 18.91 -1.25 5.04
CA LEU A 124 18.45 -2.59 4.71
C LEU A 124 19.38 -3.65 5.31
N LYS A 125 18.79 -4.62 6.00
CA LYS A 125 19.48 -5.80 6.53
C LYS A 125 18.74 -7.07 6.15
N ILE A 126 19.46 -8.18 6.03
CA ILE A 126 18.85 -9.49 5.81
C ILE A 126 18.02 -9.84 7.05
N HIS A 127 16.74 -10.13 6.81
CA HIS A 127 15.85 -10.70 7.81
C HIS A 127 15.89 -12.23 7.69
N GLU A 128 16.51 -12.89 8.66
CA GLU A 128 16.80 -14.33 8.61
C GLU A 128 15.56 -15.21 8.45
N ASP A 129 14.45 -14.87 9.10
CA ASP A 129 13.21 -15.63 8.96
C ASP A 129 12.61 -15.52 7.55
N SER A 130 12.65 -14.34 6.95
CA SER A 130 12.25 -14.13 5.55
C SER A 130 13.15 -14.88 4.60
N LEU A 131 14.46 -14.89 4.85
CA LEU A 131 15.41 -15.65 4.05
C LEU A 131 15.12 -17.16 4.12
N ARG A 132 14.89 -17.70 5.32
CA ARG A 132 14.52 -19.12 5.49
C ARG A 132 13.22 -19.48 4.78
N ARG A 133 12.22 -18.59 4.79
CA ARG A 133 10.97 -18.78 4.04
C ARG A 133 11.22 -18.82 2.54
N LEU A 134 12.05 -17.91 2.01
CA LEU A 134 12.46 -17.90 0.60
C LEU A 134 13.19 -19.18 0.22
N GLU A 135 14.16 -19.60 0.99
CA GLU A 135 14.90 -20.86 0.76
C GLU A 135 13.96 -22.06 0.75
N SER A 136 12.99 -22.10 1.66
CA SER A 136 11.96 -23.14 1.69
C SER A 136 11.06 -23.11 0.45
N TYR A 137 10.68 -21.91 -0.01
CA TYR A 137 9.84 -21.73 -1.20
C TYR A 137 10.56 -22.23 -2.47
N PHE A 138 11.89 -22.00 -2.57
CA PHE A 138 12.69 -22.46 -3.70
C PHE A 138 13.16 -23.91 -3.60
N LYS A 139 12.91 -24.60 -2.49
CA LYS A 139 13.26 -26.02 -2.34
C LYS A 139 12.51 -26.86 -3.38
N GLY A 140 13.27 -27.54 -4.26
CA GLY A 140 12.72 -28.34 -5.37
C GLY A 140 12.30 -27.52 -6.60
N ARG A 141 12.64 -26.24 -6.65
CA ARG A 141 12.47 -25.31 -7.77
C ARG A 141 13.84 -24.92 -8.32
N PRO A 142 13.95 -24.17 -9.45
CA PRO A 142 15.22 -23.59 -9.89
C PRO A 142 15.89 -22.83 -8.76
N ALA A 143 17.23 -22.84 -8.75
CA ALA A 143 18.01 -22.22 -7.69
C ALA A 143 17.63 -20.73 -7.50
N MET A 144 17.49 -20.32 -6.25
CA MET A 144 17.25 -18.92 -5.89
C MET A 144 18.45 -18.06 -6.31
N GLY A 145 18.22 -17.04 -7.10
CA GLY A 145 19.24 -16.06 -7.49
C GLY A 145 19.39 -14.94 -6.46
N GLU A 146 20.38 -14.06 -6.71
CA GLU A 146 20.63 -12.92 -5.81
C GLU A 146 19.45 -11.95 -5.72
N ASN A 147 18.75 -11.71 -6.83
CA ASN A 147 17.61 -10.81 -6.85
C ASN A 147 16.44 -11.34 -5.97
N GLN A 148 16.20 -12.65 -5.99
CA GLN A 148 15.23 -13.24 -5.07
C GLN A 148 15.70 -13.10 -3.61
N ARG A 149 17.01 -13.29 -3.35
CA ARG A 149 17.56 -13.13 -2.00
C ARG A 149 17.39 -11.70 -1.46
N LYS A 150 17.49 -10.68 -2.32
CA LYS A 150 17.21 -9.28 -1.95
C LYS A 150 15.82 -9.06 -1.38
N GLN A 151 14.82 -9.91 -1.69
CA GLN A 151 13.49 -9.79 -1.10
C GLN A 151 13.50 -9.99 0.42
N ALA A 152 14.48 -10.71 0.97
CA ALA A 152 14.67 -10.86 2.42
C ALA A 152 15.39 -9.67 3.08
N MET A 153 15.87 -8.68 2.32
CA MET A 153 16.43 -7.46 2.87
C MET A 153 15.30 -6.52 3.28
N LEU A 154 15.25 -6.16 4.54
CA LEU A 154 14.21 -5.29 5.12
C LEU A 154 14.86 -4.15 5.92
N PRO A 155 14.19 -3.00 6.09
CA PRO A 155 14.67 -1.92 6.92
C PRO A 155 14.92 -2.37 8.35
N GLU A 156 16.04 -1.98 8.93
CA GLU A 156 16.38 -2.31 10.31
C GLU A 156 15.30 -1.82 11.29
N GLY A 157 14.89 -2.70 12.21
CA GLY A 157 13.84 -2.39 13.19
C GLY A 157 12.40 -2.43 12.64
N ALA A 158 12.20 -2.82 11.37
CA ALA A 158 10.87 -2.96 10.81
C ALA A 158 10.10 -4.13 11.42
N THR A 159 8.79 -3.96 11.60
CA THR A 159 7.86 -5.05 11.88
C THR A 159 7.58 -5.79 10.56
N VAL A 160 7.87 -7.07 10.49
CA VAL A 160 7.76 -7.87 9.26
C VAL A 160 6.38 -8.50 9.15
N PHE A 161 5.78 -8.39 7.97
CA PHE A 161 4.51 -9.03 7.61
C PHE A 161 4.81 -10.21 6.67
N PRO A 162 4.68 -11.44 7.16
CA PRO A 162 4.96 -12.61 6.34
C PRO A 162 4.06 -12.69 5.11
N ASN A 163 4.62 -13.16 3.99
CA ASN A 163 3.86 -13.47 2.79
C ASN A 163 3.69 -15.00 2.70
N ASP A 164 2.46 -15.47 2.87
CA ASP A 164 2.16 -16.90 2.86
C ASP A 164 1.78 -17.40 1.45
N ILE A 165 1.65 -16.49 0.48
CA ILE A 165 1.25 -16.80 -0.92
C ILE A 165 2.41 -16.56 -1.88
N GLY A 166 3.07 -15.42 -1.77
CA GLY A 166 4.21 -15.03 -2.59
C GLY A 166 5.54 -15.12 -1.88
N THR A 167 6.55 -14.42 -2.42
CA THR A 167 7.92 -14.46 -1.92
C THR A 167 8.34 -13.19 -1.20
N ALA A 168 7.78 -12.03 -1.56
CA ALA A 168 8.14 -10.75 -1.00
C ALA A 168 7.39 -10.49 0.31
N PRO A 169 8.05 -10.43 1.47
CA PRO A 169 7.39 -10.00 2.70
C PRO A 169 7.05 -8.51 2.63
N GLY A 170 5.95 -8.11 3.28
CA GLY A 170 5.69 -6.74 3.61
C GLY A 170 6.36 -6.34 4.92
N CYS A 171 6.39 -5.06 5.23
CA CYS A 171 6.81 -4.61 6.56
C CYS A 171 6.28 -3.22 6.90
N GLY A 172 6.29 -2.90 8.19
CA GLY A 172 6.04 -1.55 8.73
C GLY A 172 7.31 -1.00 9.36
N VAL A 173 7.75 0.19 8.94
CA VAL A 173 8.92 0.87 9.50
C VAL A 173 8.52 2.22 10.09
N ARG A 174 9.09 2.55 11.25
CA ARG A 174 8.90 3.86 11.89
C ARG A 174 10.03 4.80 11.48
N THR A 175 9.67 6.01 11.10
CA THR A 175 10.62 7.10 10.86
C THR A 175 11.12 7.70 12.18
N ALA A 176 12.19 8.46 12.12
CA ALA A 176 12.70 9.20 13.29
C ALA A 176 11.67 10.20 13.87
N SER A 177 10.71 10.66 13.06
CA SER A 177 9.60 11.52 13.51
C SER A 177 8.42 10.76 14.10
N GLY A 178 8.51 9.43 14.24
CA GLY A 178 7.45 8.57 14.79
C GLY A 178 6.37 8.16 13.79
N LYS A 179 6.40 8.67 12.56
CA LYS A 179 5.47 8.29 11.50
C LYS A 179 5.75 6.88 10.98
N VAL A 180 4.75 6.26 10.38
CA VAL A 180 4.83 4.86 9.94
C VAL A 180 4.78 4.78 8.42
N ILE A 181 5.66 3.98 7.84
CA ILE A 181 5.57 3.58 6.43
C ILE A 181 5.32 2.07 6.39
N VAL A 182 4.24 1.66 5.73
CA VAL A 182 3.87 0.27 5.50
C VAL A 182 4.15 -0.08 4.05
N MET A 183 4.81 -1.19 3.81
CA MET A 183 5.07 -1.73 2.47
C MET A 183 4.28 -3.02 2.26
N LEU A 184 3.51 -3.08 1.17
CA LEU A 184 2.71 -4.23 0.77
C LEU A 184 3.05 -4.66 -0.66
N PRO A 185 2.95 -5.95 -1.00
CA PRO A 185 3.10 -6.42 -2.37
C PRO A 185 1.99 -5.88 -3.27
N GLY A 186 2.22 -5.88 -4.59
CA GLY A 186 1.25 -5.42 -5.59
C GLY A 186 0.11 -6.42 -5.87
N PRO A 187 0.35 -7.74 -5.98
CA PRO A 187 -0.73 -8.67 -6.29
C PRO A 187 -1.82 -8.70 -5.22
N PRO A 188 -3.12 -8.49 -5.56
CA PRO A 188 -4.22 -8.49 -4.60
C PRO A 188 -4.31 -9.78 -3.78
N SER A 189 -3.96 -10.92 -4.37
CA SER A 189 -3.95 -12.22 -3.68
C SER A 189 -2.96 -12.28 -2.51
N GLU A 190 -1.89 -11.50 -2.55
CA GLU A 190 -0.88 -11.39 -1.51
C GLU A 190 -1.20 -10.24 -0.55
N LEU A 191 -1.57 -9.07 -1.11
CA LEU A 191 -1.88 -7.86 -0.36
C LEU A 191 -3.05 -8.03 0.60
N VAL A 192 -4.16 -8.60 0.13
CA VAL A 192 -5.40 -8.71 0.92
C VAL A 192 -5.19 -9.47 2.23
N PRO A 193 -4.70 -10.73 2.23
CA PRO A 193 -4.47 -11.45 3.49
C PRO A 193 -3.39 -10.78 4.35
N MET A 194 -2.35 -10.20 3.75
CA MET A 194 -1.29 -9.52 4.50
C MET A 194 -1.83 -8.27 5.21
N LEU A 195 -2.65 -7.47 4.55
CA LEU A 195 -3.30 -6.30 5.14
C LEU A 195 -4.18 -6.71 6.32
N GLN A 196 -5.06 -7.71 6.13
CA GLN A 196 -6.04 -8.11 7.14
C GLN A 196 -5.40 -8.78 8.35
N HIS A 197 -4.43 -9.67 8.13
CA HIS A 197 -3.87 -10.49 9.21
C HIS A 197 -2.73 -9.79 9.97
N TYR A 198 -2.01 -8.87 9.32
CA TYR A 198 -0.82 -8.28 9.92
C TYR A 198 -0.90 -6.75 10.05
N VAL A 199 -1.25 -6.04 8.96
CA VAL A 199 -1.19 -4.57 8.97
C VAL A 199 -2.31 -3.96 9.80
N VAL A 200 -3.55 -4.48 9.67
CA VAL A 200 -4.69 -4.00 10.46
C VAL A 200 -4.45 -4.14 11.96
N PRO A 201 -4.00 -5.31 12.49
CA PRO A 201 -3.59 -5.42 13.90
C PRO A 201 -2.47 -4.47 14.29
N PHE A 202 -1.40 -4.39 13.48
CA PHE A 202 -0.26 -3.51 13.71
C PHE A 202 -0.67 -2.02 13.84
N LEU A 203 -1.59 -1.55 12.99
CA LEU A 203 -2.07 -0.16 13.04
C LEU A 203 -2.98 0.07 14.26
N LYS A 204 -3.79 -0.91 14.66
CA LYS A 204 -4.62 -0.83 15.86
C LYS A 204 -3.77 -0.71 17.13
N GLU A 205 -2.72 -1.50 17.24
CA GLU A 205 -1.78 -1.39 18.38
C GLU A 205 -1.10 -0.03 18.42
N GLY A 206 -0.71 0.50 17.25
CA GLY A 206 -0.11 1.82 17.11
C GLY A 206 -1.04 2.98 17.49
N SER A 207 -2.35 2.85 17.22
CA SER A 207 -3.34 3.89 17.56
C SER A 207 -3.54 4.03 19.07
N HIS A 208 -3.41 2.96 19.85
CA HIS A 208 -3.49 3.00 21.31
C HIS A 208 -2.27 3.66 21.96
N ALA A 209 -1.13 3.71 21.28
CA ALA A 209 0.10 4.32 21.81
C ALA A 209 0.14 5.86 21.65
N VAL A 210 -0.76 6.44 20.84
CA VAL A 210 -0.81 7.90 20.58
C VAL A 210 -1.74 8.64 21.56
N ILE A 211 -2.48 7.92 22.41
CA ILE A 211 -3.45 8.51 23.37
C ILE A 211 -2.84 8.68 24.79
N HIS A 212 -1.56 8.96 24.87
CA HIS A 212 -0.95 9.32 26.17
C HIS A 212 -0.10 10.56 26.05
#